data_fe61c7b364f7c761ebb4322bc2bad35e
#
_entry.id   fe61c7b364f7c761ebb4322bc2bad35e
#
_cell.length_a   1.000
_cell.length_b   1.000
_cell.length_c   1.000
_cell.angle_alpha   90.00
_cell.angle_beta   90.00
_cell.angle_gamma   90.00
#
_symmetry.space_group_name_H-M   'P 1'
#
loop_
_entity.id
_entity.type
_entity.pdbx_description
1 polymer ?
#
loop_
_entity_poly.entity_id
_entity_poly.type
_entity_poly.pdbx_seq_one_letter_code
_entity_poly.pdbx_strand_id
1 'polypeptide(L)'
;MSCWETFTDYALRSIGIGAKLLPKTGFTLCQQFTLIGSGLIWNVYFGALALLFGFFLANALALARIAHSPWLRKPAEWFVFVFRGSPLFIQFFLAYEILVMLPRTGIEIFGLTLTSSWLTKAWAGALIVLFLNTAAYSAEIFYGALRSIPKGDLEAAEAYGITGFAKFRRIQWPTMLRLAWPSYTNEAIFLFQSTTLVFFSGFPALSQRGDALYYANYFADKTFNPFIPYPIVAFYFVLLTLGVIWVFGRINRHLNRHLPQNIRSRIRLRPQLIR
;
A
#
# COMPACT_ATOMS: atom_id res chain seq x y z
N MET A 1 -28.08 -17.90 15.56
CA MET A 1 -27.39 -16.70 16.05
C MET A 1 -28.06 -15.47 15.45
N SER A 2 -28.40 -14.48 16.28
CA SER A 2 -28.86 -13.19 15.78
C SER A 2 -27.72 -12.48 15.04
N CYS A 3 -28.01 -11.49 14.21
CA CYS A 3 -26.95 -10.74 13.53
C CYS A 3 -26.09 -9.93 14.51
N TRP A 4 -26.64 -9.52 15.64
CA TRP A 4 -25.92 -8.86 16.70
C TRP A 4 -24.90 -9.78 17.40
N GLU A 5 -25.28 -10.99 17.76
CA GLU A 5 -24.34 -11.98 18.30
C GLU A 5 -23.23 -12.31 17.30
N THR A 6 -23.57 -12.45 16.02
CA THR A 6 -22.58 -12.65 14.96
C THR A 6 -21.58 -11.50 14.89
N PHE A 7 -22.05 -10.26 15.02
CA PHE A 7 -21.18 -9.09 15.00
C PHE A 7 -20.24 -9.05 16.21
N THR A 8 -20.75 -9.29 17.43
CA THR A 8 -19.94 -9.30 18.65
C THR A 8 -18.87 -10.40 18.61
N ASP A 9 -19.19 -11.57 18.04
CA ASP A 9 -18.30 -12.73 18.02
C ASP A 9 -17.24 -12.65 16.91
N TYR A 10 -17.57 -12.04 15.76
CA TYR A 10 -16.73 -12.15 14.57
C TYR A 10 -16.16 -10.82 14.04
N ALA A 11 -16.63 -9.65 14.50
CA ALA A 11 -16.19 -8.36 13.95
C ALA A 11 -14.68 -8.08 14.08
N LEU A 12 -14.05 -8.58 15.15
CA LEU A 12 -12.62 -8.41 15.40
C LEU A 12 -11.85 -9.75 15.38
N ARG A 13 -12.48 -10.80 14.85
CA ARG A 13 -11.89 -12.14 14.84
C ARG A 13 -10.56 -12.19 14.08
N SER A 14 -10.41 -11.44 13.00
CA SER A 14 -9.18 -11.42 12.20
C SER A 14 -7.94 -11.01 13.00
N ILE A 15 -8.10 -10.18 14.02
CA ILE A 15 -7.03 -9.77 14.94
C ILE A 15 -6.97 -10.61 16.23
N GLY A 16 -7.86 -11.60 16.37
CA GLY A 16 -7.82 -12.57 17.47
C GLY A 16 -8.77 -12.31 18.62
N ILE A 17 -9.68 -11.36 18.48
CA ILE A 17 -10.71 -11.05 19.48
C ILE A 17 -12.02 -11.69 19.04
N GLY A 18 -12.70 -12.43 19.94
CA GLY A 18 -13.98 -13.10 19.68
C GLY A 18 -13.86 -14.60 19.44
N ALA A 19 -14.76 -15.16 18.65
CA ALA A 19 -14.89 -16.60 18.42
C ALA A 19 -13.62 -17.22 17.80
N LYS A 20 -13.10 -18.28 18.43
CA LYS A 20 -11.89 -18.98 17.96
C LYS A 20 -12.13 -19.79 16.69
N LEU A 21 -13.32 -20.37 16.55
CA LEU A 21 -13.66 -21.24 15.43
C LEU A 21 -14.48 -20.50 14.37
N LEU A 22 -14.23 -20.86 13.11
CA LEU A 22 -15.06 -20.42 11.99
C LEU A 22 -16.39 -21.21 11.97
N PRO A 23 -17.48 -20.59 11.53
CA PRO A 23 -18.76 -21.29 11.36
C PRO A 23 -18.58 -22.40 10.31
N LYS A 24 -19.08 -23.61 10.59
CA LYS A 24 -18.90 -24.80 9.72
C LYS A 24 -20.06 -25.02 8.76
N THR A 25 -21.27 -24.62 9.14
CA THR A 25 -22.51 -24.84 8.40
C THR A 25 -23.48 -23.70 8.66
N GLY A 26 -24.52 -23.58 7.84
CA GLY A 26 -25.60 -22.60 8.05
C GLY A 26 -25.13 -21.15 7.90
N PHE A 27 -24.34 -20.86 6.87
CA PHE A 27 -23.76 -19.55 6.62
C PHE A 27 -24.83 -18.50 6.32
N THR A 28 -24.98 -17.54 7.23
CA THR A 28 -25.87 -16.39 7.02
C THR A 28 -25.14 -15.27 6.29
N LEU A 29 -25.89 -14.41 5.59
CA LEU A 29 -25.31 -13.20 4.98
C LEU A 29 -24.62 -12.33 6.04
N CYS A 30 -25.20 -12.23 7.24
CA CYS A 30 -24.62 -11.46 8.33
C CYS A 30 -23.23 -11.98 8.73
N GLN A 31 -23.05 -13.32 8.80
CA GLN A 31 -21.73 -13.92 9.08
C GLN A 31 -20.71 -13.62 7.98
N GLN A 32 -21.14 -13.73 6.71
CA GLN A 32 -20.25 -13.43 5.59
C GLN A 32 -19.81 -11.97 5.59
N PHE A 33 -20.75 -11.02 5.72
CA PHE A 33 -20.40 -9.59 5.84
C PHE A 33 -19.47 -9.32 7.02
N THR A 34 -19.79 -9.83 8.21
CA THR A 34 -19.00 -9.55 9.41
C THR A 34 -17.58 -10.12 9.33
N LEU A 35 -17.43 -11.38 8.90
CA LEU A 35 -16.12 -12.02 8.80
C LEU A 35 -15.25 -11.42 7.69
N ILE A 36 -15.79 -11.19 6.50
CA ILE A 36 -15.08 -10.54 5.40
C ILE A 36 -14.68 -9.12 5.81
N GLY A 37 -15.60 -8.37 6.45
CA GLY A 37 -15.31 -7.04 6.99
C GLY A 37 -14.20 -7.06 8.05
N SER A 38 -14.17 -8.08 8.92
CA SER A 38 -13.08 -8.24 9.89
C SER A 38 -11.72 -8.42 9.21
N GLY A 39 -11.68 -9.16 8.11
CA GLY A 39 -10.46 -9.38 7.32
C GLY A 39 -9.91 -8.11 6.68
N LEU A 40 -10.78 -7.13 6.36
CA LEU A 40 -10.37 -5.84 5.80
C LEU A 40 -9.37 -5.08 6.70
N ILE A 41 -9.38 -5.34 8.00
CA ILE A 41 -8.43 -4.75 8.96
C ILE A 41 -6.99 -5.05 8.53
N TRP A 42 -6.71 -6.27 8.07
CA TRP A 42 -5.37 -6.62 7.58
C TRP A 42 -5.03 -5.94 6.26
N ASN A 43 -5.98 -5.82 5.34
CA ASN A 43 -5.76 -5.08 4.10
C ASN A 43 -5.42 -3.61 4.36
N VAL A 44 -6.13 -2.98 5.32
CA VAL A 44 -5.82 -1.61 5.77
C VAL A 44 -4.45 -1.55 6.43
N TYR A 45 -4.11 -2.50 7.30
CA TYR A 45 -2.81 -2.58 7.97
C TYR A 45 -1.65 -2.67 6.98
N PHE A 46 -1.70 -3.62 6.04
CA PHE A 46 -0.67 -3.79 5.02
C PHE A 46 -0.57 -2.57 4.11
N GLY A 47 -1.70 -2.06 3.63
CA GLY A 47 -1.72 -0.89 2.76
C GLY A 47 -1.18 0.36 3.45
N ALA A 48 -1.58 0.63 4.70
CA ALA A 48 -1.13 1.79 5.45
C ALA A 48 0.38 1.74 5.77
N LEU A 49 0.90 0.60 6.22
CA LEU A 49 2.33 0.45 6.51
C LEU A 49 3.19 0.51 5.24
N ALA A 50 2.77 -0.20 4.19
CA ALA A 50 3.49 -0.16 2.91
C ALA A 50 3.52 1.26 2.34
N LEU A 51 2.40 2.00 2.42
CA LEU A 51 2.33 3.38 1.96
C LEU A 51 3.20 4.31 2.80
N LEU A 52 3.18 4.16 4.12
CA LEU A 52 3.98 4.98 5.05
C LEU A 52 5.48 4.80 4.79
N PHE A 53 5.98 3.58 4.84
CA PHE A 53 7.39 3.30 4.62
C PHE A 53 7.78 3.53 3.15
N GLY A 54 6.89 3.17 2.21
CA GLY A 54 7.04 3.40 0.79
C GLY A 54 7.21 4.87 0.44
N PHE A 55 6.49 5.76 1.12
CA PHE A 55 6.65 7.21 0.95
C PHE A 55 8.07 7.68 1.23
N PHE A 56 8.68 7.26 2.33
CA PHE A 56 10.04 7.67 2.67
C PHE A 56 11.07 7.10 1.70
N LEU A 57 10.98 5.81 1.37
CA LEU A 57 11.88 5.18 0.40
C LEU A 57 11.72 5.79 -0.99
N ALA A 58 10.50 6.04 -1.43
CA ALA A 58 10.22 6.67 -2.71
C ALA A 58 10.84 8.06 -2.85
N ASN A 59 10.78 8.86 -1.78
CA ASN A 59 11.44 10.17 -1.76
C ASN A 59 12.95 10.03 -1.82
N ALA A 60 13.55 9.11 -1.07
CA ALA A 60 14.99 8.85 -1.12
C ALA A 60 15.42 8.41 -2.53
N LEU A 61 14.68 7.50 -3.16
CA LEU A 61 14.93 7.04 -4.54
C LEU A 61 14.76 8.17 -5.57
N ALA A 62 13.73 9.00 -5.44
CA ALA A 62 13.53 10.13 -6.35
C ALA A 62 14.68 11.14 -6.26
N LEU A 63 15.15 11.45 -5.05
CA LEU A 63 16.31 12.31 -4.81
C LEU A 63 17.60 11.68 -5.33
N ALA A 64 17.82 10.39 -5.11
CA ALA A 64 18.97 9.67 -5.62
C ALA A 64 19.03 9.71 -7.16
N ARG A 65 17.88 9.64 -7.83
CA ARG A 65 17.79 9.69 -9.32
C ARG A 65 18.12 11.06 -9.92
N ILE A 66 17.93 12.16 -9.18
CA ILE A 66 18.35 13.50 -9.64
C ILE A 66 19.78 13.85 -9.21
N ALA A 67 20.42 13.01 -8.40
CA ALA A 67 21.78 13.24 -7.94
C ALA A 67 22.79 13.20 -9.10
N HIS A 68 23.83 14.05 -9.03
CA HIS A 68 24.89 14.07 -10.03
C HIS A 68 25.78 12.82 -9.96
N SER A 69 25.90 12.20 -8.77
CA SER A 69 26.70 11.00 -8.56
C SER A 69 26.06 9.77 -9.20
N PRO A 70 26.73 9.09 -10.14
CA PRO A 70 26.23 7.86 -10.76
C PRO A 70 26.09 6.70 -9.75
N TRP A 71 26.85 6.73 -8.64
CA TRP A 71 26.78 5.73 -7.57
C TRP A 71 25.46 5.76 -6.80
N LEU A 72 24.77 6.90 -6.73
CA LEU A 72 23.45 7.03 -6.15
C LEU A 72 22.36 6.83 -7.19
N ARG A 73 22.56 7.40 -8.38
CA ARG A 73 21.55 7.42 -9.43
C ARG A 73 21.30 6.02 -10.00
N LYS A 74 22.36 5.31 -10.41
CA LYS A 74 22.20 4.01 -11.07
C LYS A 74 21.50 2.94 -10.22
N PRO A 75 21.83 2.73 -8.93
CA PRO A 75 21.09 1.79 -8.09
C PRO A 75 19.61 2.16 -7.93
N ALA A 76 19.30 3.45 -7.81
CA ALA A 76 17.92 3.90 -7.70
C ALA A 76 17.13 3.68 -9.01
N GLU A 77 17.75 3.91 -10.18
CA GLU A 77 17.17 3.59 -11.48
C GLU A 77 16.93 2.09 -11.65
N TRP A 78 17.89 1.25 -11.28
CA TRP A 78 17.77 -0.20 -11.32
C TRP A 78 16.67 -0.72 -10.37
N PHE A 79 16.59 -0.18 -9.16
CA PHE A 79 15.52 -0.53 -8.23
C PHE A 79 14.14 -0.27 -8.82
N VAL A 80 13.95 0.94 -9.34
CA VAL A 80 12.67 1.33 -9.96
C VAL A 80 12.37 0.48 -11.20
N PHE A 81 13.37 0.21 -12.02
CA PHE A 81 13.25 -0.64 -13.21
C PHE A 81 12.79 -2.06 -12.86
N VAL A 82 13.41 -2.70 -11.88
CA VAL A 82 13.11 -4.09 -11.48
C VAL A 82 11.70 -4.19 -10.89
N PHE A 83 11.38 -3.36 -9.90
CA PHE A 83 10.11 -3.47 -9.19
C PHE A 83 8.89 -3.01 -10.02
N ARG A 84 9.07 -2.07 -10.94
CA ARG A 84 8.00 -1.68 -11.87
C ARG A 84 7.93 -2.55 -13.11
N GLY A 85 9.04 -3.16 -13.51
CA GLY A 85 9.13 -4.01 -14.69
C GLY A 85 8.64 -5.44 -14.47
N SER A 86 8.41 -5.86 -13.22
CA SER A 86 7.94 -7.21 -12.91
C SER A 86 6.51 -7.20 -12.35
N PRO A 87 5.67 -8.21 -12.68
CA PRO A 87 4.31 -8.30 -12.16
C PRO A 87 4.32 -8.48 -10.64
N LEU A 88 3.49 -7.70 -9.94
CA LEU A 88 3.40 -7.73 -8.48
C LEU A 88 3.11 -9.15 -7.94
N PHE A 89 2.23 -9.89 -8.59
CA PHE A 89 1.91 -11.27 -8.23
C PHE A 89 3.14 -12.18 -8.23
N ILE A 90 4.00 -12.06 -9.24
CA ILE A 90 5.26 -12.83 -9.32
C ILE A 90 6.21 -12.40 -8.21
N GLN A 91 6.26 -11.12 -7.86
CA GLN A 91 7.06 -10.63 -6.73
C GLN A 91 6.65 -11.29 -5.41
N PHE A 92 5.34 -11.51 -5.17
CA PHE A 92 4.85 -12.23 -4.00
C PHE A 92 5.36 -13.67 -3.95
N PHE A 93 5.29 -14.42 -5.05
CA PHE A 93 5.79 -15.78 -5.10
C PHE A 93 7.32 -15.85 -4.91
N LEU A 94 8.04 -15.00 -5.60
CA LEU A 94 9.50 -14.95 -5.48
C LEU A 94 9.95 -14.61 -4.05
N ALA A 95 9.29 -13.62 -3.41
CA ALA A 95 9.57 -13.27 -2.03
C ALA A 95 9.24 -14.42 -1.08
N TYR A 96 8.12 -15.11 -1.29
CA TYR A 96 7.76 -16.27 -0.48
C TYR A 96 8.83 -17.36 -0.57
N GLU A 97 9.25 -17.76 -1.76
CA GLU A 97 10.27 -18.78 -1.97
C GLU A 97 11.62 -18.37 -1.36
N ILE A 98 12.07 -17.14 -1.61
CA ILE A 98 13.34 -16.64 -1.05
C ILE A 98 13.30 -16.63 0.47
N LEU A 99 12.21 -16.15 1.08
CA LEU A 99 12.13 -16.01 2.54
C LEU A 99 11.95 -17.36 3.26
N VAL A 100 11.29 -18.32 2.62
CA VAL A 100 11.17 -19.69 3.17
C VAL A 100 12.51 -20.42 3.16
N MET A 101 13.39 -20.12 2.19
CA MET A 101 14.73 -20.70 2.11
C MET A 101 15.71 -20.15 3.16
N LEU A 102 15.37 -19.05 3.83
CA LEU A 102 16.23 -18.46 4.86
C LEU A 102 16.34 -19.39 6.08
N PRO A 103 17.55 -19.61 6.62
CA PRO A 103 17.74 -20.44 7.81
C PRO A 103 17.01 -19.81 9.01
N ARG A 104 16.16 -20.59 9.67
CA ARG A 104 15.38 -20.12 10.83
C ARG A 104 16.26 -19.79 12.05
N THR A 105 17.45 -20.35 12.10
CA THR A 105 18.46 -20.14 13.17
C THR A 105 19.15 -18.78 13.11
N GLY A 106 18.97 -18.04 12.00
CA GLY A 106 19.64 -16.77 11.76
C GLY A 106 20.77 -16.86 10.74
N ILE A 107 21.16 -15.72 10.22
CA ILE A 107 22.30 -15.57 9.31
C ILE A 107 23.42 -14.92 10.10
N GLU A 108 24.59 -15.57 10.16
CA GLU A 108 25.78 -14.98 10.74
C GLU A 108 26.44 -14.05 9.72
N ILE A 109 26.46 -12.76 10.01
CA ILE A 109 27.17 -11.76 9.23
C ILE A 109 28.15 -11.05 10.17
N PHE A 110 29.45 -11.16 9.91
CA PHE A 110 30.51 -10.54 10.72
C PHE A 110 30.42 -10.83 12.23
N GLY A 111 30.04 -12.09 12.61
CA GLY A 111 29.92 -12.50 14.02
C GLY A 111 28.65 -12.00 14.73
N LEU A 112 27.75 -11.34 14.02
CA LEU A 112 26.41 -10.99 14.51
C LEU A 112 25.38 -11.95 13.94
N THR A 113 24.70 -12.69 14.82
CA THR A 113 23.57 -13.55 14.44
C THR A 113 22.32 -12.70 14.25
N LEU A 114 21.97 -12.41 12.98
CA LEU A 114 20.70 -11.77 12.66
C LEU A 114 19.60 -12.85 12.65
N THR A 115 18.74 -12.85 13.66
CA THR A 115 17.62 -13.79 13.74
C THR A 115 16.65 -13.54 12.59
N SER A 116 16.59 -14.48 11.65
CA SER A 116 15.72 -14.37 10.45
C SER A 116 14.29 -14.89 10.70
N SER A 117 13.99 -15.38 11.91
CA SER A 117 12.71 -16.02 12.24
C SER A 117 11.47 -15.17 11.97
N TRP A 118 11.57 -13.85 12.00
CA TRP A 118 10.46 -12.94 11.65
C TRP A 118 10.30 -12.76 10.13
N LEU A 119 11.40 -12.83 9.35
CA LEU A 119 11.38 -12.74 7.90
C LEU A 119 10.75 -13.97 7.24
N THR A 120 10.88 -15.13 7.87
CA THR A 120 10.25 -16.37 7.38
C THR A 120 8.73 -16.42 7.60
N LYS A 121 8.16 -15.40 8.25
CA LYS A 121 6.71 -15.29 8.41
C LYS A 121 6.08 -14.69 7.15
N ALA A 122 5.05 -15.32 6.63
CA ALA A 122 4.35 -14.88 5.41
C ALA A 122 3.91 -13.41 5.43
N TRP A 123 3.49 -12.87 6.59
CA TRP A 123 3.10 -11.47 6.71
C TRP A 123 4.26 -10.50 6.45
N ALA A 124 5.47 -10.84 6.87
CA ALA A 124 6.64 -9.99 6.66
C ALA A 124 6.99 -9.92 5.16
N GLY A 125 6.99 -11.07 4.48
CA GLY A 125 7.20 -11.13 3.03
C GLY A 125 6.17 -10.32 2.26
N ALA A 126 4.89 -10.46 2.61
CA ALA A 126 3.82 -9.69 1.99
C ALA A 126 4.02 -8.17 2.18
N LEU A 127 4.34 -7.74 3.40
CA LEU A 127 4.58 -6.33 3.70
C LEU A 127 5.80 -5.79 2.93
N ILE A 128 6.90 -6.55 2.88
CA ILE A 128 8.11 -6.15 2.16
C ILE A 128 7.82 -5.96 0.68
N VAL A 129 7.12 -6.91 0.05
CA VAL A 129 6.78 -6.82 -1.38
C VAL A 129 5.92 -5.60 -1.67
N LEU A 130 4.84 -5.39 -0.91
CA LEU A 130 3.98 -4.22 -1.07
C LEU A 130 4.76 -2.92 -0.87
N PHE A 131 5.59 -2.86 0.16
CA PHE A 131 6.43 -1.71 0.46
C PHE A 131 7.42 -1.38 -0.66
N LEU A 132 8.18 -2.35 -1.16
CA LEU A 132 9.17 -2.14 -2.20
C LEU A 132 8.53 -1.78 -3.55
N ASN A 133 7.42 -2.44 -3.87
CA ASN A 133 6.67 -2.19 -5.09
C ASN A 133 6.09 -0.77 -5.10
N THR A 134 5.32 -0.38 -4.07
CA THR A 134 4.75 0.97 -3.99
C THR A 134 5.83 2.05 -3.90
N ALA A 135 6.97 1.77 -3.24
CA ALA A 135 8.10 2.68 -3.22
C ALA A 135 8.66 2.96 -4.62
N ALA A 136 8.74 1.94 -5.47
CA ALA A 136 9.23 2.09 -6.85
C ALA A 136 8.26 2.92 -7.72
N TYR A 137 6.95 2.64 -7.64
CA TYR A 137 5.95 3.42 -8.37
C TYR A 137 5.87 4.87 -7.88
N SER A 138 5.85 5.07 -6.56
CA SER A 138 5.84 6.41 -5.96
C SER A 138 7.13 7.19 -6.25
N ALA A 139 8.28 6.52 -6.32
CA ALA A 139 9.56 7.16 -6.69
C ALA A 139 9.53 7.75 -8.09
N GLU A 140 8.89 7.08 -9.04
CA GLU A 140 8.70 7.62 -10.40
C GLU A 140 7.81 8.85 -10.39
N ILE A 141 6.71 8.82 -9.62
CA ILE A 141 5.78 9.94 -9.47
C ILE A 141 6.52 11.17 -8.89
N PHE A 142 7.29 10.97 -7.81
CA PHE A 142 8.04 12.06 -7.17
C PHE A 142 9.20 12.57 -8.04
N TYR A 143 9.90 11.66 -8.73
CA TYR A 143 10.93 12.04 -9.69
C TYR A 143 10.36 12.89 -10.84
N GLY A 144 9.24 12.47 -11.43
CA GLY A 144 8.54 13.25 -12.46
C GLY A 144 8.10 14.61 -11.95
N ALA A 145 7.54 14.68 -10.74
CA ALA A 145 7.13 15.93 -10.11
C ALA A 145 8.31 16.88 -9.84
N LEU A 146 9.46 16.35 -9.37
CA LEU A 146 10.68 17.14 -9.17
C LEU A 146 11.16 17.77 -10.49
N ARG A 147 11.10 17.02 -11.59
CA ARG A 147 11.50 17.50 -12.92
C ARG A 147 10.51 18.49 -13.54
N SER A 148 9.29 18.51 -13.05
CA SER A 148 8.21 19.39 -13.53
C SER A 148 8.17 20.73 -12.76
N ILE A 149 9.07 20.95 -11.79
CA ILE A 149 9.16 22.25 -11.10
C ILE A 149 9.66 23.31 -12.10
N PRO A 150 8.97 24.46 -12.22
CA PRO A 150 9.38 25.52 -13.12
C PRO A 150 10.81 25.99 -12.82
N LYS A 151 11.65 26.09 -13.86
CA LYS A 151 13.04 26.54 -13.70
C LYS A 151 13.12 27.95 -13.12
N GLY A 152 12.21 28.85 -13.52
CA GLY A 152 12.14 30.20 -12.98
C GLY A 152 11.98 30.27 -11.45
N ASP A 153 11.24 29.32 -10.85
CA ASP A 153 11.10 29.26 -9.38
C ASP A 153 12.43 28.89 -8.72
N LEU A 154 13.22 28.03 -9.37
CA LEU A 154 14.53 27.60 -8.88
C LEU A 154 15.58 28.70 -9.04
N GLU A 155 15.58 29.40 -10.16
CA GLU A 155 16.46 30.54 -10.46
C GLU A 155 16.14 31.74 -9.57
N ALA A 156 14.86 32.04 -9.35
CA ALA A 156 14.45 33.08 -8.42
C ALA A 156 14.92 32.76 -6.98
N ALA A 157 14.80 31.51 -6.54
CA ALA A 157 15.28 31.09 -5.23
C ALA A 157 16.80 31.32 -5.09
N GLU A 158 17.58 31.03 -6.13
CA GLU A 158 19.03 31.24 -6.16
C GLU A 158 19.38 32.73 -6.15
N ALA A 159 18.64 33.56 -6.89
CA ALA A 159 18.80 35.02 -6.89
C ALA A 159 18.58 35.65 -5.50
N TYR A 160 17.68 35.05 -4.69
CA TYR A 160 17.48 35.42 -3.28
C TYR A 160 18.46 34.73 -2.31
N GLY A 161 19.49 34.05 -2.79
CA GLY A 161 20.47 33.35 -1.96
C GLY A 161 19.95 32.07 -1.31
N ILE A 162 18.79 31.56 -1.72
CA ILE A 162 18.23 30.30 -1.19
C ILE A 162 18.82 29.15 -1.99
N THR A 163 19.88 28.53 -1.46
CA THR A 163 20.62 27.43 -2.12
C THR A 163 20.62 26.14 -1.29
N GLY A 164 21.11 25.04 -1.86
CA GLY A 164 21.33 23.78 -1.17
C GLY A 164 20.08 23.21 -0.49
N PHE A 165 20.22 22.75 0.75
CA PHE A 165 19.12 22.15 1.53
C PHE A 165 17.98 23.14 1.82
N ALA A 166 18.27 24.43 1.95
CA ALA A 166 17.24 25.45 2.14
C ALA A 166 16.32 25.56 0.90
N LYS A 167 16.90 25.52 -0.31
CA LYS A 167 16.14 25.48 -1.58
C LYS A 167 15.29 24.23 -1.68
N PHE A 168 15.87 23.06 -1.36
CA PHE A 168 15.11 21.82 -1.34
C PHE A 168 13.91 21.91 -0.37
N ARG A 169 14.15 22.23 0.90
CA ARG A 169 13.10 22.22 1.94
C ARG A 169 11.99 23.26 1.71
N ARG A 170 12.35 24.47 1.23
CA ARG A 170 11.41 25.60 1.13
C ARG A 170 10.69 25.67 -0.23
N ILE A 171 11.34 25.23 -1.30
CA ILE A 171 10.84 25.39 -2.68
C ILE A 171 10.54 24.03 -3.31
N GLN A 172 11.56 23.16 -3.45
CA GLN A 172 11.41 21.93 -4.24
C GLN A 172 10.46 20.93 -3.59
N TRP A 173 10.65 20.64 -2.29
CA TRP A 173 9.84 19.68 -1.55
C TRP A 173 8.34 20.02 -1.52
N PRO A 174 7.91 21.22 -1.10
CA PRO A 174 6.49 21.56 -1.07
C PRO A 174 5.87 21.59 -2.48
N THR A 175 6.62 22.04 -3.48
CA THR A 175 6.15 22.09 -4.87
C THR A 175 6.03 20.69 -5.45
N MET A 176 7.03 19.83 -5.24
CA MET A 176 7.00 18.43 -5.65
C MET A 176 5.78 17.72 -5.05
N LEU A 177 5.53 17.83 -3.75
CA LEU A 177 4.39 17.19 -3.12
C LEU A 177 3.06 17.64 -3.73
N ARG A 178 2.89 18.93 -4.00
CA ARG A 178 1.67 19.43 -4.64
C ARG A 178 1.46 18.88 -6.04
N LEU A 179 2.52 18.84 -6.85
CA LEU A 179 2.48 18.30 -8.21
C LEU A 179 2.27 16.79 -8.24
N ALA A 180 2.91 16.07 -7.33
CA ALA A 180 2.84 14.61 -7.23
C ALA A 180 1.50 14.11 -6.67
N TRP A 181 0.84 14.89 -5.81
CA TRP A 181 -0.25 14.41 -4.96
C TRP A 181 -1.40 13.71 -5.69
N PRO A 182 -1.91 14.21 -6.84
CA PRO A 182 -2.96 13.53 -7.59
C PRO A 182 -2.55 12.13 -8.06
N SER A 183 -1.34 12.01 -8.64
CA SER A 183 -0.80 10.73 -9.10
C SER A 183 -0.48 9.78 -7.94
N TYR A 184 0.05 10.30 -6.83
CA TYR A 184 0.29 9.53 -5.61
C TYR A 184 -1.01 9.04 -4.97
N THR A 185 -2.11 9.78 -5.11
CA THR A 185 -3.44 9.30 -4.69
C THR A 185 -3.87 8.07 -5.48
N ASN A 186 -3.65 8.05 -6.81
CA ASN A 186 -3.96 6.90 -7.65
C ASN A 186 -3.08 5.69 -7.27
N GLU A 187 -1.80 5.91 -6.99
CA GLU A 187 -0.91 4.86 -6.50
C GLU A 187 -1.37 4.30 -5.15
N ALA A 188 -1.80 5.15 -4.22
CA ALA A 188 -2.35 4.70 -2.94
C ALA A 188 -3.60 3.83 -3.14
N ILE A 189 -4.52 4.22 -4.03
CA ILE A 189 -5.70 3.41 -4.36
C ILE A 189 -5.28 2.05 -4.92
N PHE A 190 -4.36 2.04 -5.88
CA PHE A 190 -3.84 0.82 -6.48
C PHE A 190 -3.20 -0.10 -5.43
N LEU A 191 -2.37 0.46 -4.54
CA LEU A 191 -1.76 -0.28 -3.43
C LEU A 191 -2.81 -0.95 -2.55
N PHE A 192 -3.83 -0.20 -2.08
CA PHE A 192 -4.87 -0.77 -1.23
C PHE A 192 -5.65 -1.89 -1.92
N GLN A 193 -5.93 -1.77 -3.22
CA GLN A 193 -6.54 -2.84 -4.01
C GLN A 193 -5.60 -4.06 -4.12
N SER A 194 -4.31 -3.82 -4.30
CA SER A 194 -3.29 -4.87 -4.40
C SER A 194 -3.06 -5.64 -3.10
N THR A 195 -3.53 -5.12 -1.95
CA THR A 195 -3.46 -5.87 -0.69
C THR A 195 -4.27 -7.17 -0.70
N THR A 196 -5.19 -7.36 -1.65
CA THR A 196 -5.86 -8.65 -1.88
C THR A 196 -4.87 -9.76 -2.23
N LEU A 197 -3.73 -9.43 -2.82
CA LEU A 197 -2.69 -10.39 -3.17
C LEU A 197 -1.97 -10.97 -1.94
N VAL A 198 -2.12 -10.36 -0.76
CA VAL A 198 -1.60 -10.88 0.51
C VAL A 198 -2.15 -12.27 0.80
N PHE A 199 -3.37 -12.58 0.40
CA PHE A 199 -3.94 -13.92 0.47
C PHE A 199 -3.03 -14.98 -0.17
N PHE A 200 -2.46 -14.69 -1.34
CA PHE A 200 -1.61 -15.62 -2.08
C PHE A 200 -0.21 -15.78 -1.48
N SER A 201 0.20 -14.94 -0.53
CA SER A 201 1.48 -15.10 0.18
C SER A 201 1.45 -16.16 1.28
N GLY A 202 0.33 -16.88 1.42
CA GLY A 202 0.14 -17.83 2.53
C GLY A 202 -0.14 -17.18 3.88
N PHE A 203 -0.34 -15.87 3.94
CA PHE A 203 -0.86 -15.18 5.11
C PHE A 203 -2.35 -15.51 5.22
N PRO A 204 -2.80 -16.09 6.22
CA PRO A 204 -2.50 -16.41 7.60
C PRO A 204 -2.72 -17.90 7.95
N ALA A 205 -2.06 -18.78 7.28
CA ALA A 205 -2.30 -20.22 7.33
C ALA A 205 -2.34 -20.82 8.76
N LEU A 206 -1.59 -20.23 9.69
CA LEU A 206 -1.36 -20.81 11.02
C LEU A 206 -2.49 -20.62 12.04
N SER A 207 -3.39 -19.63 11.87
CA SER A 207 -4.39 -19.32 12.91
C SER A 207 -5.82 -19.16 12.39
N GLN A 208 -6.07 -19.50 11.13
CA GLN A 208 -7.36 -19.28 10.46
C GLN A 208 -7.86 -17.81 10.58
N ARG A 209 -6.91 -16.87 10.61
CA ARG A 209 -7.16 -15.43 10.69
C ARG A 209 -6.59 -14.79 9.45
N GLY A 210 -7.38 -14.20 8.61
CA GLY A 210 -6.97 -13.69 7.32
C GLY A 210 -7.47 -12.32 6.95
N ASP A 211 -7.06 -11.94 5.77
CA ASP A 211 -7.58 -10.77 5.09
C ASP A 211 -9.01 -11.00 4.56
N ALA A 212 -9.57 -9.98 3.95
CA ALA A 212 -10.94 -10.07 3.41
C ALA A 212 -11.09 -11.19 2.37
N LEU A 213 -10.10 -11.39 1.52
CA LEU A 213 -10.14 -12.42 0.47
C LEU A 213 -10.06 -13.82 1.06
N TYR A 214 -9.30 -14.02 2.12
CA TYR A 214 -9.24 -15.30 2.85
C TYR A 214 -10.63 -15.74 3.34
N TYR A 215 -11.38 -14.85 3.98
CA TYR A 215 -12.71 -15.21 4.46
C TYR A 215 -13.69 -15.42 3.32
N ALA A 216 -13.59 -14.65 2.25
CA ALA A 216 -14.43 -14.89 1.07
C ALA A 216 -14.15 -16.25 0.44
N ASN A 217 -12.88 -16.60 0.28
CA ASN A 217 -12.49 -17.92 -0.23
C ASN A 217 -12.98 -19.04 0.70
N TYR A 218 -12.87 -18.89 2.02
CA TYR A 218 -13.41 -19.83 2.97
C TYR A 218 -14.90 -20.12 2.77
N PHE A 219 -15.71 -19.08 2.57
CA PHE A 219 -17.14 -19.24 2.30
C PHE A 219 -17.39 -19.83 0.92
N ALA A 220 -16.68 -19.38 -0.11
CA ALA A 220 -16.82 -19.90 -1.47
C ALA A 220 -16.52 -21.41 -1.52
N ASP A 221 -15.44 -21.86 -0.87
CA ASP A 221 -15.06 -23.27 -0.81
C ASP A 221 -16.08 -24.12 -0.04
N LYS A 222 -16.61 -23.60 1.08
CA LYS A 222 -17.59 -24.34 1.91
C LYS A 222 -18.99 -24.42 1.29
N THR A 223 -19.38 -23.43 0.51
CA THR A 223 -20.71 -23.37 -0.12
C THR A 223 -20.68 -23.79 -1.57
N PHE A 224 -19.50 -23.97 -2.18
CA PHE A 224 -19.31 -24.13 -3.63
C PHE A 224 -19.97 -23.02 -4.44
N ASN A 225 -20.12 -21.83 -3.82
CA ASN A 225 -20.80 -20.69 -4.44
C ASN A 225 -19.98 -19.40 -4.24
N PRO A 226 -19.23 -18.96 -5.25
CA PRO A 226 -18.45 -17.73 -5.18
C PRO A 226 -19.28 -16.44 -5.36
N PHE A 227 -20.52 -16.57 -5.85
CA PHE A 227 -21.35 -15.42 -6.26
C PHE A 227 -21.91 -14.60 -5.10
N ILE A 228 -21.73 -15.02 -3.85
CA ILE A 228 -22.10 -14.26 -2.66
C ILE A 228 -20.86 -13.63 -2.00
N PRO A 229 -19.81 -14.39 -1.59
CA PRO A 229 -18.70 -13.82 -0.82
C PRO A 229 -17.81 -12.87 -1.62
N TYR A 230 -17.55 -13.12 -2.91
CA TYR A 230 -16.69 -12.21 -3.69
C TYR A 230 -17.32 -10.84 -3.97
N PRO A 231 -18.62 -10.69 -4.29
CA PRO A 231 -19.26 -9.39 -4.33
C PRO A 231 -19.20 -8.62 -3.02
N ILE A 232 -19.25 -9.30 -1.86
CA ILE A 232 -19.08 -8.66 -0.55
C ILE A 232 -17.65 -8.09 -0.41
N VAL A 233 -16.63 -8.84 -0.84
CA VAL A 233 -15.24 -8.31 -0.88
C VAL A 233 -15.17 -7.08 -1.78
N ALA A 234 -15.71 -7.17 -2.99
CA ALA A 234 -15.72 -6.04 -3.92
C ALA A 234 -16.39 -4.80 -3.30
N PHE A 235 -17.52 -4.97 -2.63
CA PHE A 235 -18.20 -3.90 -1.91
C PHE A 235 -17.30 -3.25 -0.85
N TYR A 236 -16.62 -4.04 -0.02
CA TYR A 236 -15.69 -3.52 0.98
C TYR A 236 -14.50 -2.78 0.37
N PHE A 237 -13.96 -3.27 -0.76
CA PHE A 237 -12.86 -2.57 -1.45
C PHE A 237 -13.32 -1.28 -2.14
N VAL A 238 -14.57 -1.20 -2.58
CA VAL A 238 -15.17 0.08 -3.02
C VAL A 238 -15.22 1.07 -1.85
N LEU A 239 -15.71 0.66 -0.69
CA LEU A 239 -15.75 1.50 0.51
C LEU A 239 -14.34 1.94 0.93
N LEU A 240 -13.37 1.02 0.92
CA LEU A 240 -11.98 1.33 1.22
C LEU A 240 -11.41 2.35 0.24
N THR A 241 -11.65 2.18 -1.05
CA THR A 241 -11.24 3.12 -2.10
C THR A 241 -11.83 4.52 -1.87
N LEU A 242 -13.13 4.60 -1.55
CA LEU A 242 -13.77 5.88 -1.21
C LEU A 242 -13.14 6.51 0.03
N GLY A 243 -12.80 5.72 1.05
CA GLY A 243 -12.09 6.17 2.23
C GLY A 243 -10.70 6.75 1.90
N VAL A 244 -9.93 6.07 1.06
CA VAL A 244 -8.61 6.56 0.59
C VAL A 244 -8.77 7.88 -0.16
N ILE A 245 -9.70 7.97 -1.11
CA ILE A 245 -9.98 9.21 -1.85
C ILE A 245 -10.38 10.35 -0.91
N TRP A 246 -11.18 10.07 0.10
CA TRP A 246 -11.60 11.07 1.08
C TRP A 246 -10.41 11.59 1.90
N VAL A 247 -9.56 10.72 2.43
CA VAL A 247 -8.36 11.09 3.21
C VAL A 247 -7.40 11.89 2.34
N PHE A 248 -7.03 11.36 1.17
CA PHE A 248 -6.09 12.02 0.25
C PHE A 248 -6.65 13.33 -0.33
N GLY A 249 -7.96 13.38 -0.55
CA GLY A 249 -8.65 14.60 -0.94
C GLY A 249 -8.62 15.69 0.14
N ARG A 250 -8.67 15.31 1.41
CA ARG A 250 -8.47 16.24 2.53
C ARG A 250 -7.05 16.80 2.57
N ILE A 251 -6.05 15.92 2.41
CA ILE A 251 -4.64 16.32 2.37
C ILE A 251 -4.39 17.21 1.15
N ASN A 252 -4.90 16.85 -0.01
CA ASN A 252 -4.79 17.67 -1.23
C ASN A 252 -5.33 19.10 -1.03
N ARG A 253 -6.48 19.23 -0.37
CA ARG A 253 -7.04 20.55 -0.05
C ARG A 253 -6.14 21.34 0.89
N HIS A 254 -5.51 20.69 1.86
CA HIS A 254 -4.56 21.34 2.77
C HIS A 254 -3.29 21.80 2.04
N LEU A 255 -2.71 20.95 1.20
CA LEU A 255 -1.52 21.27 0.41
C LEU A 255 -1.74 22.45 -0.55
N ASN A 256 -2.95 22.59 -1.08
CA ASN A 256 -3.29 23.60 -2.08
C ASN A 256 -4.07 24.80 -1.49
N ARG A 257 -4.14 24.95 -0.16
CA ARG A 257 -4.93 26.01 0.48
C ARG A 257 -4.50 27.44 0.13
N HIS A 258 -3.23 27.62 -0.22
CA HIS A 258 -2.63 28.93 -0.57
C HIS A 258 -2.81 29.31 -2.03
N LEU A 259 -3.27 28.39 -2.89
CA LEU A 259 -3.47 28.67 -4.30
C LEU A 259 -4.87 29.26 -4.54
N PRO A 260 -5.02 30.16 -5.54
CA PRO A 260 -6.32 30.61 -6.01
C PRO A 260 -7.23 29.46 -6.43
N GLN A 261 -8.54 29.62 -6.25
CA GLN A 261 -9.50 28.51 -6.48
C GLN A 261 -9.49 27.94 -7.89
N ASN A 262 -9.17 28.75 -8.90
CA ASN A 262 -9.09 28.38 -10.30
C ASN A 262 -7.88 27.47 -10.63
N ILE A 263 -6.82 27.52 -9.81
CA ILE A 263 -5.59 26.74 -10.03
C ILE A 263 -5.56 25.47 -9.17
N ARG A 264 -6.46 25.33 -8.20
CA ARG A 264 -6.49 24.16 -7.29
C ARG A 264 -6.83 22.90 -8.06
N SER A 265 -5.89 21.96 -8.13
CA SER A 265 -6.18 20.61 -8.61
C SER A 265 -7.23 19.95 -7.70
N ARG A 266 -8.40 19.66 -8.25
CA ARG A 266 -9.44 18.91 -7.51
C ARG A 266 -9.37 17.45 -7.90
N ILE A 267 -9.17 16.57 -6.93
CA ILE A 267 -9.39 15.13 -7.12
C ILE A 267 -10.91 14.98 -7.27
N ARG A 268 -11.37 14.76 -8.49
CA ARG A 268 -12.80 14.57 -8.82
C ARG A 268 -13.02 13.10 -9.13
N LEU A 269 -13.93 12.47 -8.40
CA LEU A 269 -14.59 11.24 -8.85
C LEU A 269 -15.51 11.62 -10.02
N ARG A 270 -15.00 11.59 -11.24
CA ARG A 270 -15.85 11.53 -12.41
C ARG A 270 -15.81 10.09 -12.90
N PRO A 271 -16.92 9.34 -12.85
CA PRO A 271 -17.02 8.14 -13.65
C PRO A 271 -16.78 8.57 -15.10
N GLN A 272 -15.72 8.04 -15.71
CA GLN A 272 -15.55 8.20 -17.16
C GLN A 272 -16.66 7.35 -17.80
N LEU A 273 -17.82 7.97 -17.97
CA LEU A 273 -18.81 7.46 -18.90
C LEU A 273 -18.15 7.50 -20.28
N ILE A 274 -17.85 6.31 -20.77
CA ILE A 274 -17.32 6.05 -22.12
C ILE A 274 -18.18 6.85 -23.09
N ARG A 275 -17.53 7.77 -23.83
CA ARG A 275 -18.10 8.36 -25.02
C ARG A 275 -17.92 7.42 -26.18
#